data_93870abeb2d1e5b9a51c3722e1160e47
#
_entry.id   93870abeb2d1e5b9a51c3722e1160e47
#
_cell.length_a   1.000
_cell.length_b   1.000
_cell.length_c   1.000
_cell.angle_alpha   90.00
_cell.angle_beta   90.00
_cell.angle_gamma   90.00
#
_symmetry.space_group_name_H-M   'P 1'
#
loop_
_entity.id
_entity.type
_entity.pdbx_description
1 polymer ?
#
loop_
_entity_poly.entity_id
_entity_poly.type
_entity_poly.pdbx_seq_one_letter_code
_entity_poly.pdbx_strand_id
1 'polypeptide(L)'
;LKEQWAKDAGAIAVINLSRSSDKQFMMSTNLDFYFKRENFESDVPMKRFGDYRARLASDIANETLPEIRLSTVLQQSLLQKGGIDITEFVNQTGKSLKPASRVIPAFSVKVTSGIESELVAVRNVLGCIEGKNKNEYIVVGAHYDHVGKYNGQVYNGADDNASGTVGVLEIAKAIQASGIKPDKSIIFAAWTAEERGLYGSQYFVNKSIPNEKILFNLNMDMISRSSERDSTKKQFEFEFTKKYKGFQSLAEVLAKDMNLNLEPRFSPSEQPMGGSDFSPFSEKGLPIISLFAGMHSDYHQPSDEISKIDWNKMEQIIKLAYGITFSIANQPVEHFIATENEMEKK
;
A
#
# COMPACT_ATOMS: atom_id res chain seq x y z
N LEU A 1 12.61 -1.52 -16.94
CA LEU A 1 13.24 -2.37 -17.98
C LEU A 1 13.00 -1.86 -19.40
N LYS A 2 11.73 -1.66 -19.84
CA LYS A 2 11.40 -1.15 -21.19
C LYS A 2 11.90 0.27 -21.45
N GLU A 3 11.77 1.14 -20.46
CA GLU A 3 12.27 2.50 -20.51
C GLU A 3 13.80 2.56 -20.65
N GLN A 4 14.52 1.72 -19.89
CA GLN A 4 15.97 1.63 -19.99
C GLN A 4 16.40 1.19 -21.38
N TRP A 5 15.75 0.17 -21.95
CA TRP A 5 16.03 -0.26 -23.32
C TRP A 5 15.77 0.84 -24.35
N ALA A 6 14.72 1.64 -24.19
CA ALA A 6 14.44 2.76 -25.07
C ALA A 6 15.53 3.85 -24.95
N LYS A 7 15.95 4.16 -23.73
CA LYS A 7 17.04 5.10 -23.44
C LYS A 7 18.37 4.64 -24.06
N ASP A 8 18.71 3.36 -23.90
CA ASP A 8 19.92 2.75 -24.46
C ASP A 8 19.90 2.76 -26.00
N ALA A 9 18.71 2.72 -26.61
CA ALA A 9 18.51 2.85 -28.05
C ALA A 9 18.46 4.30 -28.56
N GLY A 10 18.69 5.30 -27.69
CA GLY A 10 18.72 6.72 -28.05
C GLY A 10 17.35 7.37 -28.16
N ALA A 11 16.29 6.78 -27.57
CA ALA A 11 14.98 7.41 -27.52
C ALA A 11 15.03 8.66 -26.63
N ILE A 12 14.30 9.70 -27.02
CA ILE A 12 14.16 10.95 -26.27
C ILE A 12 12.82 11.02 -25.51
N ALA A 13 11.90 10.12 -25.83
CA ALA A 13 10.60 9.95 -25.17
C ALA A 13 10.03 8.57 -25.49
N VAL A 14 9.08 8.12 -24.69
CA VAL A 14 8.32 6.86 -24.90
C VAL A 14 6.85 7.19 -25.00
N ILE A 15 6.19 6.70 -26.06
CA ILE A 15 4.74 6.78 -26.20
C ILE A 15 4.17 5.38 -25.99
N ASN A 16 3.42 5.20 -24.91
CA ASN A 16 2.75 3.94 -24.61
C ASN A 16 1.39 3.88 -25.28
N LEU A 17 1.20 2.83 -26.08
CA LEU A 17 -0.07 2.49 -26.71
C LEU A 17 -0.77 1.42 -25.88
N SER A 18 -1.98 1.69 -25.42
CA SER A 18 -2.81 0.73 -24.69
C SER A 18 -3.66 -0.10 -25.65
N ARG A 19 -3.85 -1.39 -25.36
CA ARG A 19 -4.84 -2.24 -26.02
C ARG A 19 -6.25 -2.07 -25.47
N SER A 20 -6.35 -1.40 -24.34
CA SER A 20 -7.60 -1.29 -23.62
C SER A 20 -8.51 -0.27 -24.28
N SER A 21 -9.81 -0.57 -24.29
CA SER A 21 -10.86 0.42 -24.54
C SER A 21 -10.71 1.58 -23.54
N ASP A 22 -11.23 2.76 -23.86
CA ASP A 22 -11.21 3.91 -22.94
C ASP A 22 -11.73 3.52 -21.55
N LYS A 23 -12.72 2.63 -21.47
CA LYS A 23 -13.22 2.05 -20.22
C LYS A 23 -12.13 1.29 -19.43
N GLN A 24 -11.33 0.46 -20.09
CA GLN A 24 -10.24 -0.30 -19.46
C GLN A 24 -9.02 0.58 -19.16
N PHE A 25 -8.75 1.60 -19.95
CA PHE A 25 -7.74 2.62 -19.69
C PHE A 25 -8.09 3.41 -18.43
N MET A 26 -9.35 3.79 -18.27
CA MET A 26 -9.86 4.47 -17.08
C MET A 26 -9.82 3.56 -15.84
N MET A 27 -10.13 2.28 -15.99
CA MET A 27 -9.99 1.29 -14.90
C MET A 27 -8.53 1.01 -14.55
N SER A 28 -7.60 1.04 -15.52
CA SER A 28 -6.17 0.83 -15.25
C SER A 28 -5.50 2.00 -14.53
N THR A 29 -6.14 3.16 -14.52
CA THR A 29 -5.70 4.31 -13.72
C THR A 29 -6.29 4.31 -12.31
N ASN A 30 -7.09 3.32 -11.96
CA ASN A 30 -7.78 3.10 -10.67
C ASN A 30 -8.71 4.21 -10.19
N LEU A 31 -8.84 5.31 -10.91
CA LEU A 31 -9.50 6.52 -10.43
C LEU A 31 -11.01 6.50 -10.60
N ASP A 32 -11.52 5.97 -11.72
CA ASP A 32 -12.97 5.86 -11.92
C ASP A 32 -13.61 4.75 -11.05
N PHE A 33 -12.81 3.81 -10.53
CA PHE A 33 -13.28 2.82 -9.57
C PHE A 33 -13.63 3.48 -8.23
N TYR A 34 -12.86 4.50 -7.84
CA TYR A 34 -13.01 5.20 -6.58
C TYR A 34 -13.95 6.41 -6.64
N PHE A 35 -14.17 7.00 -7.82
CA PHE A 35 -15.02 8.18 -7.99
C PHE A 35 -16.23 7.83 -8.86
N LYS A 36 -17.38 7.60 -8.23
CA LYS A 36 -18.65 7.46 -8.97
C LYS A 36 -18.94 8.77 -9.71
N ARG A 37 -18.91 8.72 -11.04
CA ARG A 37 -19.14 9.86 -11.94
C ARG A 37 -20.51 10.52 -11.79
N GLU A 38 -21.46 9.84 -11.19
CA GLU A 38 -22.87 10.24 -11.16
C GLU A 38 -23.16 11.54 -10.37
N ASN A 39 -22.17 12.05 -9.63
CA ASN A 39 -22.36 13.22 -8.76
C ASN A 39 -21.55 14.46 -9.20
N PHE A 40 -20.94 14.47 -10.39
CA PHE A 40 -20.09 15.57 -10.81
C PHE A 40 -20.58 16.22 -12.12
N GLU A 41 -21.52 17.15 -12.00
CA GLU A 41 -21.76 18.16 -13.04
C GLU A 41 -20.80 19.32 -12.77
N SER A 42 -19.67 19.40 -13.46
CA SER A 42 -18.90 20.62 -13.56
C SER A 42 -18.16 20.68 -14.88
N ASP A 43 -18.30 21.81 -15.57
CA ASP A 43 -17.57 22.16 -16.80
C ASP A 43 -16.08 22.47 -16.57
N VAL A 44 -15.59 22.31 -15.35
CA VAL A 44 -14.18 22.51 -15.01
C VAL A 44 -13.43 21.21 -15.30
N PRO A 45 -12.33 21.22 -16.09
CA PRO A 45 -11.49 20.04 -16.26
C PRO A 45 -11.07 19.55 -14.89
N MET A 46 -11.53 18.34 -14.52
CA MET A 46 -11.15 17.74 -13.26
C MET A 46 -9.63 17.55 -13.26
N LYS A 47 -8.91 18.26 -12.39
CA LYS A 47 -7.57 17.83 -12.00
C LYS A 47 -7.77 16.48 -11.32
N ARG A 48 -7.41 15.40 -12.01
CA ARG A 48 -7.60 14.05 -11.49
C ARG A 48 -6.67 13.85 -10.31
N PHE A 49 -7.12 13.13 -9.31
CA PHE A 49 -6.30 12.73 -8.16
C PHE A 49 -4.96 12.09 -8.62
N GLY A 50 -4.93 11.35 -9.73
CA GLY A 50 -3.72 10.79 -10.35
C GLY A 50 -2.89 11.75 -11.20
N ASP A 51 -3.30 13.01 -11.38
CA ASP A 51 -2.50 14.00 -12.09
C ASP A 51 -1.34 14.53 -11.21
N TYR A 52 -1.40 14.29 -9.91
CA TYR A 52 -0.33 14.60 -8.96
C TYR A 52 0.51 13.37 -8.69
N ARG A 53 1.71 13.31 -9.21
CA ARG A 53 2.69 12.30 -8.83
C ARG A 53 3.58 12.85 -7.72
N ALA A 54 3.53 12.24 -6.55
CA ALA A 54 4.52 12.49 -5.52
C ALA A 54 5.82 11.77 -5.89
N ARG A 55 6.96 12.39 -5.58
CA ARG A 55 8.30 11.81 -5.68
C ARG A 55 9.13 12.34 -4.52
N LEU A 56 10.07 11.55 -4.06
CA LEU A 56 11.06 12.05 -3.13
C LEU A 56 11.95 13.09 -3.86
N ALA A 57 12.32 14.15 -3.17
CA ALA A 57 13.21 15.17 -3.76
C ALA A 57 14.55 14.56 -4.23
N SER A 58 15.02 13.49 -3.57
CA SER A 58 16.19 12.72 -3.97
C SER A 58 16.05 12.01 -5.32
N ASP A 59 14.82 11.72 -5.75
CA ASP A 59 14.55 10.92 -6.95
C ASP A 59 14.39 11.79 -8.20
N ILE A 60 14.26 13.11 -8.00
CA ILE A 60 14.15 14.10 -9.09
C ILE A 60 15.44 14.13 -9.93
N ALA A 61 16.57 13.79 -9.35
CA ALA A 61 17.87 13.75 -10.04
C ALA A 61 18.01 12.62 -11.07
N ASN A 62 17.12 11.62 -11.03
CA ASN A 62 17.11 10.53 -12.00
C ASN A 62 16.29 10.94 -13.24
N GLU A 63 16.96 11.45 -14.27
CA GLU A 63 16.33 11.73 -15.57
C GLU A 63 15.72 10.45 -16.16
N THR A 64 14.40 10.33 -16.02
CA THR A 64 13.61 9.32 -16.73
C THR A 64 13.19 9.87 -18.09
N LEU A 65 13.05 9.00 -19.10
CA LEU A 65 12.48 9.42 -20.37
C LEU A 65 11.05 9.92 -20.17
N PRO A 66 10.64 11.01 -20.82
CA PRO A 66 9.23 11.42 -20.83
C PRO A 66 8.35 10.26 -21.33
N GLU A 67 7.43 9.82 -20.50
CA GLU A 67 6.46 8.78 -20.85
C GLU A 67 5.11 9.44 -21.15
N ILE A 68 4.59 9.18 -22.33
CA ILE A 68 3.36 9.81 -22.83
C ILE A 68 2.32 8.69 -23.03
N ARG A 69 1.15 8.85 -22.44
CA ARG A 69 -0.02 7.97 -22.66
C ARG A 69 -1.03 8.71 -23.50
N LEU A 70 -1.47 8.10 -24.57
CA LEU A 70 -2.42 8.71 -25.49
C LEU A 70 -3.85 8.21 -25.17
N SER A 71 -4.84 9.11 -25.35
CA SER A 71 -6.24 8.70 -25.42
C SER A 71 -6.45 7.78 -26.60
N THR A 72 -7.50 6.95 -26.59
CA THR A 72 -7.83 6.01 -27.67
C THR A 72 -7.97 6.72 -29.03
N VAL A 73 -8.55 7.91 -29.05
CA VAL A 73 -8.73 8.71 -30.27
C VAL A 73 -7.38 9.13 -30.85
N LEU A 74 -6.48 9.67 -30.02
CA LEU A 74 -5.14 10.06 -30.46
C LEU A 74 -4.30 8.86 -30.87
N GLN A 75 -4.42 7.76 -30.14
CA GLN A 75 -3.74 6.50 -30.45
C GLN A 75 -4.17 5.98 -31.83
N GLN A 76 -5.47 5.93 -32.13
CA GLN A 76 -5.98 5.51 -33.42
C GLN A 76 -5.47 6.42 -34.55
N SER A 77 -5.50 7.72 -34.35
CA SER A 77 -4.99 8.69 -35.32
C SER A 77 -3.48 8.50 -35.58
N LEU A 78 -2.70 8.25 -34.53
CA LEU A 78 -1.27 8.00 -34.62
C LEU A 78 -0.97 6.71 -35.41
N LEU A 79 -1.67 5.63 -35.08
CA LEU A 79 -1.53 4.33 -35.72
C LEU A 79 -1.89 4.41 -37.21
N GLN A 80 -3.03 5.05 -37.53
CA GLN A 80 -3.48 5.23 -38.91
C GLN A 80 -2.47 6.04 -39.73
N LYS A 81 -2.01 7.17 -39.22
CA LYS A 81 -1.00 8.00 -39.88
C LYS A 81 0.34 7.29 -40.04
N GLY A 82 0.72 6.46 -39.06
CA GLY A 82 1.94 5.67 -39.09
C GLY A 82 1.84 4.39 -39.92
N GLY A 83 0.68 4.07 -40.49
CA GLY A 83 0.44 2.83 -41.24
C GLY A 83 0.65 1.59 -40.36
N ILE A 84 0.26 1.65 -39.10
CA ILE A 84 0.47 0.58 -38.13
C ILE A 84 -0.86 -0.11 -37.83
N ASP A 85 -0.96 -1.39 -38.17
CA ASP A 85 -2.01 -2.27 -37.66
C ASP A 85 -1.53 -2.92 -36.36
N ILE A 86 -2.09 -2.48 -35.23
CA ILE A 86 -1.67 -2.98 -33.94
C ILE A 86 -2.11 -4.43 -33.71
N THR A 87 -3.22 -4.85 -34.33
CA THR A 87 -3.72 -6.22 -34.20
C THR A 87 -2.80 -7.19 -34.94
N GLU A 88 -2.43 -6.84 -36.17
CA GLU A 88 -1.48 -7.59 -36.96
C GLU A 88 -0.09 -7.65 -36.26
N PHE A 89 0.41 -6.50 -35.79
CA PHE A 89 1.67 -6.40 -35.07
C PHE A 89 1.70 -7.34 -33.86
N VAL A 90 0.64 -7.32 -33.07
CA VAL A 90 0.51 -8.17 -31.86
C VAL A 90 0.43 -9.65 -32.22
N ASN A 91 -0.31 -10.00 -33.28
CA ASN A 91 -0.42 -11.38 -33.71
C ASN A 91 0.92 -11.92 -34.24
N GLN A 92 1.67 -11.11 -34.97
CA GLN A 92 2.98 -11.47 -35.47
C GLN A 92 4.01 -11.65 -34.34
N THR A 93 4.07 -10.70 -33.40
CA THR A 93 4.99 -10.77 -32.26
C THR A 93 4.64 -11.88 -31.29
N GLY A 94 3.34 -12.12 -31.03
CA GLY A 94 2.86 -13.22 -30.20
C GLY A 94 3.16 -14.61 -30.77
N LYS A 95 3.15 -14.77 -32.09
CA LYS A 95 3.52 -16.03 -32.75
C LYS A 95 5.02 -16.24 -32.86
N SER A 96 5.75 -15.19 -33.20
CA SER A 96 7.21 -15.29 -33.45
C SER A 96 8.04 -15.22 -32.17
N LEU A 97 7.51 -14.64 -31.11
CA LEU A 97 8.22 -14.26 -29.86
C LEU A 97 9.50 -13.43 -30.12
N LYS A 98 9.53 -12.73 -31.27
CA LYS A 98 10.65 -11.88 -31.69
C LYS A 98 10.22 -10.42 -31.72
N PRO A 99 11.14 -9.48 -31.41
CA PRO A 99 10.88 -8.07 -31.60
C PRO A 99 10.54 -7.77 -33.07
N ALA A 100 9.49 -6.97 -33.28
CA ALA A 100 9.11 -6.47 -34.60
C ALA A 100 9.23 -4.94 -34.69
N SER A 101 10.29 -4.40 -34.06
CA SER A 101 10.58 -2.97 -34.06
C SER A 101 10.90 -2.48 -35.47
N ARG A 102 10.32 -1.34 -35.87
CA ARG A 102 10.59 -0.71 -37.16
C ARG A 102 10.61 0.83 -37.01
N VAL A 103 11.39 1.46 -37.83
CA VAL A 103 11.37 2.92 -37.99
C VAL A 103 10.16 3.28 -38.86
N ILE A 104 9.43 4.33 -38.49
CA ILE A 104 8.35 4.91 -39.29
C ILE A 104 8.92 6.14 -39.99
N PRO A 105 9.29 6.04 -41.29
CA PRO A 105 9.90 7.16 -41.99
C PRO A 105 8.91 8.28 -42.21
N ALA A 106 9.40 9.51 -42.27
CA ALA A 106 8.63 10.73 -42.50
C ALA A 106 7.50 11.01 -41.47
N PHE A 107 7.60 10.40 -40.31
CA PHE A 107 6.65 10.58 -39.23
C PHE A 107 7.32 11.21 -38.02
N SER A 108 6.84 12.36 -37.57
CA SER A 108 7.33 13.03 -36.37
C SER A 108 6.19 13.36 -35.43
N VAL A 109 6.44 13.29 -34.15
CA VAL A 109 5.51 13.70 -33.10
C VAL A 109 6.15 14.83 -32.33
N LYS A 110 5.48 15.99 -32.27
CA LYS A 110 5.88 17.07 -31.39
C LYS A 110 5.03 17.03 -30.14
N VAL A 111 5.69 16.91 -29.00
CA VAL A 111 5.06 16.96 -27.68
C VAL A 111 5.58 18.16 -26.95
N THR A 112 4.67 18.97 -26.43
CA THR A 112 4.98 20.07 -25.51
C THR A 112 4.35 19.72 -24.17
N SER A 113 5.16 19.57 -23.13
CA SER A 113 4.69 19.30 -21.78
C SER A 113 5.37 20.25 -20.80
N GLY A 114 4.68 20.60 -19.75
CA GLY A 114 5.22 21.34 -18.61
C GLY A 114 4.87 20.60 -17.33
N ILE A 115 5.76 20.61 -16.36
CA ILE A 115 5.50 20.07 -15.03
C ILE A 115 5.59 21.25 -14.06
N GLU A 116 4.49 21.49 -13.36
CA GLU A 116 4.50 22.33 -12.18
C GLU A 116 4.78 21.41 -10.98
N SER A 117 5.78 21.75 -10.19
CA SER A 117 6.14 20.98 -9.00
C SER A 117 6.15 21.87 -7.77
N GLU A 118 5.65 21.34 -6.68
CA GLU A 118 5.69 21.97 -5.38
C GLU A 118 6.41 21.05 -4.41
N LEU A 119 7.31 21.63 -3.59
CA LEU A 119 7.99 20.89 -2.54
C LEU A 119 7.16 20.96 -1.26
N VAL A 120 6.62 19.82 -0.84
CA VAL A 120 5.82 19.69 0.37
C VAL A 120 6.61 18.92 1.43
N ALA A 121 6.77 19.51 2.61
CA ALA A 121 7.38 18.84 3.76
C ALA A 121 6.31 18.03 4.50
N VAL A 122 6.50 16.73 4.54
CA VAL A 122 5.65 15.78 5.30
C VAL A 122 6.45 15.11 6.42
N ARG A 123 5.79 14.58 7.44
CA ARG A 123 6.45 14.00 8.61
C ARG A 123 5.76 12.74 9.07
N ASN A 124 6.54 11.71 9.37
CA ASN A 124 6.07 10.64 10.25
C ASN A 124 5.99 11.14 11.69
N VAL A 125 5.03 10.65 12.45
CA VAL A 125 4.94 10.89 13.89
C VAL A 125 5.31 9.60 14.61
N LEU A 126 6.35 9.64 15.42
CA LEU A 126 6.89 8.46 16.09
C LEU A 126 6.86 8.65 17.61
N GLY A 127 6.40 7.62 18.32
CA GLY A 127 6.52 7.47 19.74
C GLY A 127 7.33 6.22 20.07
N CYS A 128 8.01 6.18 21.22
CA CYS A 128 8.78 5.01 21.63
C CYS A 128 8.56 4.71 23.11
N ILE A 129 8.25 3.44 23.42
CA ILE A 129 8.35 2.89 24.76
C ILE A 129 9.67 2.11 24.83
N GLU A 130 10.65 2.63 25.60
CA GLU A 130 11.94 1.98 25.74
C GLU A 130 11.83 0.65 26.48
N GLY A 131 12.36 -0.40 25.84
CA GLY A 131 12.52 -1.72 26.41
C GLY A 131 13.75 -1.83 27.34
N LYS A 132 13.95 -3.02 27.93
CA LYS A 132 15.18 -3.38 28.64
C LYS A 132 16.37 -3.38 27.67
N ASN A 133 16.19 -3.94 26.47
CA ASN A 133 17.13 -3.83 25.35
C ASN A 133 16.74 -2.62 24.47
N LYS A 134 17.62 -1.61 24.48
CA LYS A 134 17.42 -0.37 23.72
C LYS A 134 17.92 -0.46 22.27
N ASN A 135 18.48 -1.58 21.88
CA ASN A 135 19.02 -1.79 20.53
C ASN A 135 18.15 -2.72 19.66
N GLU A 136 17.05 -3.21 20.21
CA GLU A 136 16.09 -4.05 19.50
C GLU A 136 14.73 -3.38 19.50
N TYR A 137 14.14 -3.29 18.32
CA TYR A 137 12.88 -2.59 18.12
C TYR A 137 11.85 -3.49 17.45
N ILE A 138 10.61 -3.39 17.92
CA ILE A 138 9.44 -3.75 17.14
C ILE A 138 8.71 -2.48 16.74
N VAL A 139 8.07 -2.48 15.57
CA VAL A 139 7.39 -1.32 15.02
C VAL A 139 5.91 -1.65 14.86
N VAL A 140 5.05 -0.82 15.44
CA VAL A 140 3.59 -0.88 15.28
C VAL A 140 3.16 0.38 14.54
N GLY A 141 2.57 0.23 13.37
CA GLY A 141 2.30 1.36 12.50
C GLY A 141 0.95 1.34 11.81
N ALA A 142 0.53 2.53 11.42
CA ALA A 142 -0.61 2.81 10.56
C ALA A 142 -0.40 4.17 9.91
N HIS A 143 -0.93 4.41 8.72
CA HIS A 143 -0.86 5.75 8.14
C HIS A 143 -1.94 6.69 8.72
N TYR A 144 -1.61 7.98 8.76
CA TYR A 144 -2.52 9.00 9.30
C TYR A 144 -2.96 10.02 8.24
N ASP A 145 -2.38 9.95 7.05
CA ASP A 145 -2.87 10.69 5.89
C ASP A 145 -4.04 9.97 5.23
N HIS A 146 -4.82 10.70 4.47
CA HIS A 146 -5.85 10.20 3.58
C HIS A 146 -5.88 11.07 2.33
N VAL A 147 -6.76 10.78 1.37
CA VAL A 147 -6.82 11.46 0.07
C VAL A 147 -7.04 12.98 0.15
N GLY A 148 -7.58 13.48 1.24
CA GLY A 148 -7.65 14.91 1.54
C GLY A 148 -8.92 15.59 1.06
N LYS A 149 -8.80 16.74 0.38
CA LYS A 149 -9.93 17.52 -0.13
C LYS A 149 -9.87 17.61 -1.65
N TYR A 150 -10.97 17.28 -2.31
CA TYR A 150 -11.07 17.32 -3.76
C TYR A 150 -12.45 17.85 -4.20
N ASN A 151 -12.48 18.76 -5.19
CA ASN A 151 -13.70 19.41 -5.68
C ASN A 151 -14.64 19.95 -4.58
N GLY A 152 -14.05 20.52 -3.53
CA GLY A 152 -14.81 21.06 -2.40
C GLY A 152 -15.31 20.02 -1.39
N GLN A 153 -15.20 18.72 -1.69
CA GLN A 153 -15.55 17.64 -0.78
C GLN A 153 -14.34 17.21 0.05
N VAL A 154 -14.58 16.89 1.32
CA VAL A 154 -13.59 16.33 2.24
C VAL A 154 -13.75 14.82 2.24
N TYR A 155 -12.64 14.12 2.08
CA TYR A 155 -12.54 12.67 2.20
C TYR A 155 -12.04 12.39 3.61
N ASN A 156 -12.93 11.84 4.44
CA ASN A 156 -12.70 11.80 5.89
C ASN A 156 -11.71 10.70 6.30
N GLY A 157 -11.75 9.52 5.63
CA GLY A 157 -10.85 8.43 5.94
C GLY A 157 -11.04 7.87 7.34
N ALA A 158 -12.28 7.64 7.76
CA ALA A 158 -12.57 7.17 9.11
C ALA A 158 -12.10 5.74 9.33
N ASP A 159 -12.34 4.84 8.36
CA ASP A 159 -11.74 3.50 8.38
C ASP A 159 -10.36 3.52 7.73
N ASP A 160 -10.20 4.22 6.64
CA ASP A 160 -8.95 4.36 5.88
C ASP A 160 -8.28 5.73 6.10
N ASN A 161 -7.34 5.93 7.07
CA ASN A 161 -6.92 4.92 8.04
C ASN A 161 -6.88 5.53 9.44
N ALA A 162 -7.92 6.31 9.81
CA ALA A 162 -8.03 6.77 11.19
C ALA A 162 -8.23 5.59 12.15
N SER A 163 -8.88 4.50 11.70
CA SER A 163 -9.07 3.28 12.50
C SER A 163 -7.75 2.67 12.94
N GLY A 164 -6.82 2.45 12.00
CA GLY A 164 -5.48 1.93 12.30
C GLY A 164 -4.65 2.89 13.15
N THR A 165 -4.69 4.20 12.83
CA THR A 165 -3.98 5.23 13.60
C THR A 165 -4.44 5.27 15.06
N VAL A 166 -5.76 5.21 15.32
CA VAL A 166 -6.31 5.10 16.68
C VAL A 166 -5.86 3.79 17.33
N GLY A 167 -5.82 2.68 16.58
CA GLY A 167 -5.30 1.40 17.06
C GLY A 167 -3.87 1.50 17.58
N VAL A 168 -2.99 2.15 16.84
CA VAL A 168 -1.59 2.41 17.28
C VAL A 168 -1.55 3.18 18.60
N LEU A 169 -2.37 4.23 18.71
CA LEU A 169 -2.44 5.07 19.93
C LEU A 169 -2.99 4.28 21.12
N GLU A 170 -4.03 3.48 20.95
CA GLU A 170 -4.63 2.69 22.04
C GLU A 170 -3.68 1.59 22.52
N ILE A 171 -2.95 0.93 21.62
CA ILE A 171 -1.93 -0.05 21.99
C ILE A 171 -0.81 0.64 22.81
N ALA A 172 -0.34 1.81 22.36
CA ALA A 172 0.68 2.57 23.07
C ALA A 172 0.23 2.94 24.50
N LYS A 173 -1.01 3.45 24.63
CA LYS A 173 -1.63 3.78 25.92
C LYS A 173 -1.77 2.58 26.84
N ALA A 174 -2.23 1.44 26.29
CA ALA A 174 -2.42 0.22 27.06
C ALA A 174 -1.09 -0.33 27.59
N ILE A 175 -0.03 -0.37 26.77
CA ILE A 175 1.30 -0.81 27.19
C ILE A 175 1.88 0.14 28.24
N GLN A 176 1.75 1.44 28.04
CA GLN A 176 2.19 2.42 29.02
C GLN A 176 1.44 2.29 30.36
N ALA A 177 0.13 2.11 30.31
CA ALA A 177 -0.72 1.97 31.51
C ALA A 177 -0.45 0.66 32.27
N SER A 178 0.03 -0.39 31.59
CA SER A 178 0.39 -1.65 32.27
C SER A 178 1.54 -1.48 33.26
N GLY A 179 2.37 -0.47 33.11
CA GLY A 179 3.58 -0.26 33.90
C GLY A 179 4.68 -1.31 33.66
N ILE A 180 4.46 -2.27 32.77
CA ILE A 180 5.40 -3.34 32.46
C ILE A 180 6.39 -2.83 31.41
N LYS A 181 7.67 -2.85 31.76
CA LYS A 181 8.73 -2.52 30.82
C LYS A 181 8.98 -3.70 29.89
N PRO A 182 8.76 -3.58 28.57
CA PRO A 182 8.98 -4.67 27.64
C PRO A 182 10.48 -5.01 27.52
N ASP A 183 10.80 -6.21 27.04
CA ASP A 183 12.19 -6.60 26.79
C ASP A 183 12.79 -5.85 25.61
N LYS A 184 12.04 -5.68 24.52
CA LYS A 184 12.43 -4.87 23.34
C LYS A 184 11.73 -3.53 23.35
N SER A 185 12.36 -2.51 22.77
CA SER A 185 11.74 -1.21 22.56
C SER A 185 10.61 -1.31 21.52
N ILE A 186 9.52 -0.56 21.74
CA ILE A 186 8.38 -0.54 20.84
C ILE A 186 8.26 0.86 20.24
N ILE A 187 8.34 0.94 18.91
CA ILE A 187 8.10 2.17 18.17
C ILE A 187 6.65 2.14 17.68
N PHE A 188 5.91 3.17 18.02
CA PHE A 188 4.58 3.46 17.53
C PHE A 188 4.70 4.52 16.46
N ALA A 189 4.21 4.22 15.26
CA ALA A 189 4.40 5.06 14.09
C ALA A 189 3.08 5.40 13.41
N ALA A 190 2.84 6.70 13.23
CA ALA A 190 1.84 7.20 12.31
C ALA A 190 2.56 7.65 11.03
N TRP A 191 2.35 6.91 9.94
CA TRP A 191 3.01 7.14 8.67
C TRP A 191 2.34 8.26 7.90
N THR A 192 3.12 9.01 7.13
CA THR A 192 2.63 10.03 6.22
C THR A 192 2.76 9.59 4.76
N ALA A 193 1.92 10.15 3.91
CA ALA A 193 1.99 9.97 2.46
C ALA A 193 1.97 8.49 2.02
N GLU A 194 1.20 7.66 2.72
CA GLU A 194 0.87 6.30 2.32
C GLU A 194 0.12 6.33 1.00
N GLU A 195 -0.93 7.12 0.92
CA GLU A 195 -1.82 7.35 -0.22
C GLU A 195 -1.10 7.88 -1.48
N ARG A 196 0.11 8.31 -1.33
CA ARG A 196 0.97 8.82 -2.40
C ARG A 196 2.05 7.82 -2.82
N GLY A 197 2.12 6.66 -2.18
CA GLY A 197 3.05 5.58 -2.49
C GLY A 197 3.96 5.19 -1.33
N LEU A 198 3.42 5.08 -0.12
CA LEU A 198 4.13 4.55 1.06
C LEU A 198 5.38 5.36 1.46
N TYR A 199 5.42 6.67 1.15
CA TYR A 199 6.67 7.45 1.32
C TYR A 199 7.14 7.54 2.76
N GLY A 200 6.21 7.59 3.71
CA GLY A 200 6.54 7.67 5.13
C GLY A 200 7.24 6.42 5.64
N SER A 201 6.66 5.25 5.43
CA SER A 201 7.22 3.96 5.84
C SER A 201 8.48 3.62 5.06
N GLN A 202 8.52 3.90 3.73
CA GLN A 202 9.74 3.76 2.93
C GLN A 202 10.89 4.61 3.46
N TYR A 203 10.63 5.87 3.80
CA TYR A 203 11.65 6.74 4.38
C TYR A 203 12.16 6.18 5.71
N PHE A 204 11.26 5.73 6.58
CA PHE A 204 11.63 5.16 7.88
C PHE A 204 12.56 3.97 7.72
N VAL A 205 12.18 2.98 6.91
CA VAL A 205 12.96 1.76 6.69
C VAL A 205 14.32 2.04 6.02
N ASN A 206 14.40 3.06 5.16
CA ASN A 206 15.63 3.35 4.43
C ASN A 206 16.56 4.35 5.16
N LYS A 207 16.05 5.13 6.12
CA LYS A 207 16.81 6.30 6.64
C LYS A 207 16.80 6.47 8.16
N SER A 208 15.85 5.86 8.90
CA SER A 208 15.67 6.25 10.31
C SER A 208 16.43 5.37 11.29
N ILE A 209 16.32 4.05 11.16
CA ILE A 209 16.95 3.08 12.06
C ILE A 209 17.60 1.98 11.22
N PRO A 210 18.80 1.51 11.59
CA PRO A 210 19.40 0.34 10.93
C PRO A 210 18.45 -0.87 10.97
N ASN A 211 18.21 -1.49 9.83
CA ASN A 211 17.22 -2.55 9.69
C ASN A 211 17.52 -3.77 10.57
N GLU A 212 18.80 -4.06 10.82
CA GLU A 212 19.23 -5.15 11.71
C GLU A 212 18.79 -4.97 13.18
N LYS A 213 18.34 -3.77 13.55
CA LYS A 213 17.76 -3.48 14.87
C LYS A 213 16.24 -3.61 14.90
N ILE A 214 15.60 -3.67 13.75
CA ILE A 214 14.14 -3.84 13.62
C ILE A 214 13.86 -5.32 13.50
N LEU A 215 13.19 -5.89 14.49
CA LEU A 215 12.95 -7.33 14.55
C LEU A 215 11.58 -7.73 14.00
N PHE A 216 10.63 -6.78 13.97
CA PHE A 216 9.25 -7.08 13.57
C PHE A 216 8.47 -5.79 13.25
N ASN A 217 7.52 -5.89 12.32
CA ASN A 217 6.55 -4.84 12.04
C ASN A 217 5.12 -5.39 12.14
N LEU A 218 4.26 -4.68 12.85
CA LEU A 218 2.81 -4.84 12.84
C LEU A 218 2.19 -3.64 12.13
N ASN A 219 1.44 -3.89 11.07
CA ASN A 219 0.70 -2.87 10.34
C ASN A 219 -0.80 -3.02 10.58
N MET A 220 -1.50 -1.92 10.74
CA MET A 220 -2.95 -1.86 10.83
C MET A 220 -3.48 -0.89 9.80
N ASP A 221 -4.34 -1.39 8.92
CA ASP A 221 -4.92 -0.60 7.86
C ASP A 221 -6.38 -0.99 7.66
N MET A 222 -7.31 -0.02 7.81
CA MET A 222 -8.75 -0.26 7.72
C MET A 222 -9.21 -1.41 8.63
N ILE A 223 -9.14 -1.23 9.95
CA ILE A 223 -9.38 -2.30 10.93
C ILE A 223 -10.78 -2.30 11.53
N SER A 224 -11.70 -1.46 11.05
CA SER A 224 -13.02 -1.35 11.66
C SER A 224 -14.12 -2.00 10.83
N ARG A 225 -14.16 -1.75 9.53
CA ARG A 225 -15.30 -2.14 8.69
C ARG A 225 -15.09 -3.46 7.99
N SER A 226 -16.17 -4.23 7.88
CA SER A 226 -16.13 -5.51 7.17
C SER A 226 -16.32 -5.32 5.67
N SER A 227 -15.69 -6.20 4.89
CA SER A 227 -16.03 -6.36 3.49
C SER A 227 -17.53 -6.64 3.33
N GLU A 228 -18.14 -6.14 2.26
CA GLU A 228 -19.55 -6.42 1.91
C GLU A 228 -19.82 -7.92 1.70
N ARG A 229 -18.76 -8.71 1.46
CA ARG A 229 -18.84 -10.17 1.31
C ARG A 229 -18.82 -10.91 2.65
N ASP A 230 -18.44 -10.24 3.74
CA ASP A 230 -18.43 -10.83 5.07
C ASP A 230 -19.81 -10.69 5.74
N SER A 231 -20.62 -11.73 5.60
CA SER A 231 -21.94 -11.79 6.23
C SER A 231 -21.88 -11.91 7.76
N THR A 232 -20.76 -12.38 8.31
CA THR A 232 -20.57 -12.55 9.77
C THR A 232 -20.12 -11.25 10.44
N LYS A 233 -19.54 -10.32 9.68
CA LYS A 233 -18.88 -9.11 10.16
C LYS A 233 -17.72 -9.34 11.14
N LYS A 234 -17.15 -10.55 11.13
CA LYS A 234 -16.07 -10.98 12.03
C LYS A 234 -14.76 -11.19 11.31
N GLN A 235 -14.81 -11.37 9.98
CA GLN A 235 -13.64 -11.70 9.19
C GLN A 235 -12.71 -10.50 9.05
N PHE A 236 -11.42 -10.78 9.07
CA PHE A 236 -10.36 -9.85 8.71
C PHE A 236 -9.18 -10.62 8.13
N GLU A 237 -8.43 -9.99 7.26
CA GLU A 237 -7.20 -10.56 6.69
C GLU A 237 -6.07 -10.41 7.72
N PHE A 238 -5.36 -11.50 7.95
CA PHE A 238 -4.17 -11.58 8.76
C PHE A 238 -3.04 -12.06 7.86
N GLU A 239 -2.38 -11.13 7.21
CA GLU A 239 -1.25 -11.44 6.36
C GLU A 239 0.04 -11.44 7.18
N PHE A 240 0.94 -12.40 6.91
CA PHE A 240 2.18 -12.50 7.67
C PHE A 240 3.29 -13.20 6.88
N THR A 241 4.54 -12.95 7.31
CA THR A 241 5.72 -13.60 6.75
C THR A 241 5.70 -15.09 7.06
N LYS A 242 5.56 -15.93 6.03
CA LYS A 242 5.32 -17.39 6.10
C LYS A 242 6.34 -18.16 6.94
N LYS A 243 7.61 -17.74 6.94
CA LYS A 243 8.66 -18.31 7.79
C LYS A 243 8.27 -18.36 9.28
N TYR A 244 7.44 -17.41 9.72
CA TYR A 244 7.04 -17.22 11.12
C TYR A 244 5.62 -17.76 11.36
N LYS A 245 5.39 -19.06 11.11
CA LYS A 245 4.07 -19.70 11.30
C LYS A 245 3.53 -19.57 12.72
N GLY A 246 4.39 -19.43 13.70
CA GLY A 246 4.01 -19.19 15.09
C GLY A 246 3.19 -17.91 15.29
N PHE A 247 3.20 -16.97 14.34
CA PHE A 247 2.32 -15.80 14.40
C PHE A 247 0.83 -16.19 14.30
N GLN A 248 0.51 -17.17 13.45
CA GLN A 248 -0.86 -17.71 13.38
C GLN A 248 -1.26 -18.33 14.72
N SER A 249 -0.44 -19.24 15.25
CA SER A 249 -0.72 -19.89 16.54
C SER A 249 -0.85 -18.89 17.68
N LEU A 250 0.00 -17.84 17.70
CA LEU A 250 -0.10 -16.77 18.67
C LEU A 250 -1.46 -16.05 18.57
N ALA A 251 -1.88 -15.70 17.35
CA ALA A 251 -3.15 -15.00 17.13
C ALA A 251 -4.35 -15.87 17.57
N GLU A 252 -4.33 -17.17 17.26
CA GLU A 252 -5.37 -18.13 17.67
C GLU A 252 -5.47 -18.28 19.20
N VAL A 253 -4.33 -18.38 19.87
CA VAL A 253 -4.27 -18.46 21.35
C VAL A 253 -4.78 -17.16 21.96
N LEU A 254 -4.30 -16.02 21.52
CA LEU A 254 -4.72 -14.72 22.04
C LEU A 254 -6.22 -14.45 21.80
N ALA A 255 -6.73 -14.79 20.62
CA ALA A 255 -8.15 -14.63 20.32
C ALA A 255 -9.02 -15.47 21.28
N LYS A 256 -8.59 -16.69 21.57
CA LYS A 256 -9.27 -17.58 22.54
C LYS A 256 -9.17 -17.04 23.97
N ASP A 257 -7.97 -16.72 24.44
CA ASP A 257 -7.72 -16.30 25.83
C ASP A 257 -8.39 -14.98 26.17
N MET A 258 -8.47 -14.07 25.21
CA MET A 258 -9.17 -12.78 25.33
C MET A 258 -10.66 -12.88 24.98
N ASN A 259 -11.17 -14.06 24.63
CA ASN A 259 -12.56 -14.29 24.23
C ASN A 259 -13.00 -13.35 23.09
N LEU A 260 -12.15 -13.19 22.05
CA LEU A 260 -12.45 -12.34 20.91
C LEU A 260 -13.37 -13.07 19.92
N ASN A 261 -14.38 -12.37 19.44
CA ASN A 261 -15.32 -12.89 18.46
C ASN A 261 -14.89 -12.50 17.03
N LEU A 262 -13.70 -12.94 16.64
CA LEU A 262 -13.06 -12.64 15.36
C LEU A 262 -12.81 -13.92 14.57
N GLU A 263 -12.83 -13.82 13.25
CA GLU A 263 -12.55 -14.90 12.30
C GLU A 263 -11.37 -14.48 11.39
N PRO A 264 -10.11 -14.67 11.84
CA PRO A 264 -8.95 -14.31 11.03
C PRO A 264 -8.83 -15.19 9.78
N ARG A 265 -8.62 -14.56 8.63
CA ARG A 265 -8.27 -15.22 7.38
C ARG A 265 -6.77 -15.13 7.21
N PHE A 266 -6.09 -16.20 7.57
CA PHE A 266 -4.63 -16.25 7.54
C PHE A 266 -4.08 -16.36 6.12
N SER A 267 -3.19 -15.43 5.76
CA SER A 267 -2.55 -15.33 4.45
C SER A 267 -1.03 -15.31 4.58
N PRO A 268 -0.38 -16.49 4.72
CA PRO A 268 1.07 -16.58 4.80
C PRO A 268 1.72 -16.34 3.43
N SER A 269 2.71 -15.45 3.37
CA SER A 269 3.49 -15.17 2.15
C SER A 269 4.98 -15.20 2.45
N GLU A 270 5.80 -15.71 1.53
CA GLU A 270 7.27 -15.69 1.66
C GLU A 270 7.77 -14.24 1.75
N GLN A 271 7.17 -13.36 0.97
CA GLN A 271 7.39 -11.93 1.00
C GLN A 271 6.02 -11.24 0.87
N PRO A 272 5.35 -10.97 2.02
CA PRO A 272 4.11 -10.21 2.00
C PRO A 272 4.29 -8.88 1.26
N MET A 273 3.44 -8.65 0.26
CA MET A 273 3.47 -7.44 -0.55
C MET A 273 2.06 -6.97 -0.78
N GLY A 274 1.83 -5.68 -0.64
CA GLY A 274 0.51 -5.10 -0.82
C GLY A 274 0.57 -3.58 -0.90
N GLY A 275 -0.60 -2.96 -0.94
CA GLY A 275 -0.74 -1.51 -1.04
C GLY A 275 -0.73 -0.81 0.33
N SER A 276 0.05 -1.27 1.31
CA SER A 276 0.11 -0.65 2.64
C SER A 276 1.52 -0.66 3.24
N ASP A 277 1.71 0.05 4.35
CA ASP A 277 2.98 0.41 4.98
C ASP A 277 3.84 -0.76 5.48
N PHE A 278 3.33 -1.98 5.52
CA PHE A 278 4.13 -3.17 5.81
C PHE A 278 5.07 -3.56 4.66
N SER A 279 4.72 -3.18 3.42
CA SER A 279 5.48 -3.59 2.22
C SER A 279 6.95 -3.18 2.24
N PRO A 280 7.32 -1.94 2.61
CA PRO A 280 8.74 -1.57 2.72
C PRO A 280 9.52 -2.39 3.74
N PHE A 281 8.90 -2.83 4.83
CA PHE A 281 9.54 -3.71 5.82
C PHE A 281 9.76 -5.11 5.24
N SER A 282 8.73 -5.67 4.60
CA SER A 282 8.81 -6.97 3.93
C SER A 282 9.85 -7.00 2.81
N GLU A 283 9.98 -5.92 2.02
CA GLU A 283 11.03 -5.77 1.00
C GLU A 283 12.45 -5.85 1.57
N LYS A 284 12.63 -5.47 2.83
CA LYS A 284 13.91 -5.62 3.56
C LYS A 284 14.07 -6.96 4.24
N GLY A 285 13.14 -7.90 4.03
CA GLY A 285 13.17 -9.23 4.66
C GLY A 285 12.81 -9.22 6.14
N LEU A 286 12.23 -8.15 6.65
CA LEU A 286 11.78 -8.07 8.03
C LEU A 286 10.48 -8.84 8.23
N PRO A 287 10.30 -9.56 9.35
CA PRO A 287 9.04 -10.21 9.67
C PRO A 287 7.91 -9.20 9.83
N ILE A 288 6.76 -9.48 9.22
CA ILE A 288 5.58 -8.61 9.33
C ILE A 288 4.33 -9.39 9.72
N ILE A 289 3.40 -8.68 10.34
CA ILE A 289 1.97 -8.98 10.38
C ILE A 289 1.23 -7.73 9.87
N SER A 290 0.26 -7.94 8.98
CA SER A 290 -0.67 -6.90 8.55
C SER A 290 -2.10 -7.31 8.87
N LEU A 291 -2.86 -6.39 9.47
CA LEU A 291 -4.26 -6.56 9.84
C LEU A 291 -5.12 -5.63 8.99
N PHE A 292 -6.09 -6.22 8.29
CA PHE A 292 -6.98 -5.50 7.38
C PHE A 292 -8.40 -6.10 7.46
N ALA A 293 -9.39 -5.28 7.80
CA ALA A 293 -10.74 -5.78 8.04
C ALA A 293 -11.58 -5.96 6.77
N GLY A 294 -11.15 -5.41 5.65
CA GLY A 294 -11.74 -5.66 4.33
C GLY A 294 -12.12 -4.39 3.56
N MET A 295 -12.25 -4.55 2.26
CA MET A 295 -12.69 -3.47 1.36
C MET A 295 -14.21 -3.28 1.45
N HIS A 296 -14.65 -2.04 1.45
CA HIS A 296 -16.06 -1.63 1.44
C HIS A 296 -16.31 -0.52 0.41
N SER A 297 -17.56 -0.27 0.07
CA SER A 297 -17.96 0.67 -0.98
C SER A 297 -17.64 2.14 -0.69
N ASP A 298 -17.34 2.48 0.57
CA ASP A 298 -16.95 3.83 0.96
C ASP A 298 -15.43 4.08 0.92
N TYR A 299 -14.62 3.06 0.58
CA TYR A 299 -13.18 3.21 0.41
C TYR A 299 -12.85 4.33 -0.58
N HIS A 300 -11.99 5.27 -0.18
CA HIS A 300 -11.66 6.49 -0.94
C HIS A 300 -12.89 7.32 -1.36
N GLN A 301 -13.94 7.34 -0.51
CA GLN A 301 -15.13 8.15 -0.72
C GLN A 301 -15.31 9.15 0.42
N PRO A 302 -15.96 10.30 0.16
CA PRO A 302 -16.33 11.24 1.23
C PRO A 302 -17.19 10.59 2.31
N SER A 303 -17.85 9.49 1.98
CA SER A 303 -18.76 8.75 2.85
C SER A 303 -18.07 7.74 3.78
N ASP A 304 -16.72 7.66 3.77
CA ASP A 304 -15.98 6.94 4.82
C ASP A 304 -15.92 7.79 6.08
N GLU A 305 -16.99 7.69 6.86
CA GLU A 305 -17.28 8.54 8.01
C GLU A 305 -17.32 7.77 9.33
N ILE A 306 -17.06 8.49 10.42
CA ILE A 306 -17.05 7.94 11.78
C ILE A 306 -18.36 7.26 12.17
N SER A 307 -19.49 7.68 11.60
CA SER A 307 -20.82 7.09 11.81
C SER A 307 -20.94 5.64 11.32
N LYS A 308 -19.99 5.20 10.45
CA LYS A 308 -19.98 3.86 9.85
C LYS A 308 -18.97 2.92 10.48
N ILE A 309 -18.20 3.36 11.45
CA ILE A 309 -17.22 2.56 12.17
C ILE A 309 -17.91 1.45 12.96
N ASP A 310 -17.46 0.22 12.78
CA ASP A 310 -17.81 -0.88 13.70
C ASP A 310 -16.85 -0.87 14.89
N TRP A 311 -17.23 -0.14 15.92
CA TRP A 311 -16.41 0.04 17.11
C TRP A 311 -16.10 -1.26 17.82
N ASN A 312 -17.04 -2.21 17.81
CA ASN A 312 -16.82 -3.51 18.46
C ASN A 312 -15.76 -4.35 17.73
N LYS A 313 -15.83 -4.40 16.41
CA LYS A 313 -14.81 -5.09 15.60
C LYS A 313 -13.44 -4.46 15.74
N MET A 314 -13.39 -3.13 15.63
CA MET A 314 -12.17 -2.35 15.79
C MET A 314 -11.51 -2.59 17.15
N GLU A 315 -12.28 -2.52 18.25
CA GLU A 315 -11.79 -2.79 19.60
C GLU A 315 -11.19 -4.20 19.72
N GLN A 316 -11.85 -5.20 19.15
CA GLN A 316 -11.39 -6.58 19.22
C GLN A 316 -10.08 -6.78 18.42
N ILE A 317 -9.96 -6.18 17.22
CA ILE A 317 -8.72 -6.23 16.44
C ILE A 317 -7.59 -5.49 17.18
N ILE A 318 -7.86 -4.36 17.80
CA ILE A 318 -6.88 -3.64 18.63
C ILE A 318 -6.43 -4.49 19.82
N LYS A 319 -7.34 -5.19 20.51
CA LYS A 319 -6.99 -6.12 21.59
C LYS A 319 -6.08 -7.24 21.11
N LEU A 320 -6.38 -7.83 19.96
CA LEU A 320 -5.52 -8.85 19.35
C LEU A 320 -4.14 -8.29 19.02
N ALA A 321 -4.09 -7.13 18.36
CA ALA A 321 -2.86 -6.44 17.99
C ALA A 321 -2.01 -6.06 19.22
N TYR A 322 -2.66 -5.63 20.32
CA TYR A 322 -2.00 -5.40 21.60
C TYR A 322 -1.34 -6.68 22.13
N GLY A 323 -2.09 -7.79 22.18
CA GLY A 323 -1.56 -9.07 22.66
C GLY A 323 -0.38 -9.57 21.81
N ILE A 324 -0.46 -9.46 20.50
CA ILE A 324 0.63 -9.78 19.56
C ILE A 324 1.85 -8.89 19.85
N THR A 325 1.66 -7.58 19.88
CA THR A 325 2.71 -6.59 20.15
C THR A 325 3.43 -6.91 21.46
N PHE A 326 2.68 -7.11 22.54
CA PHE A 326 3.22 -7.38 23.86
C PHE A 326 3.97 -8.73 23.91
N SER A 327 3.44 -9.76 23.26
CA SER A 327 4.07 -11.09 23.20
C SER A 327 5.39 -11.03 22.44
N ILE A 328 5.43 -10.40 21.27
CA ILE A 328 6.65 -10.31 20.46
C ILE A 328 7.68 -9.38 21.10
N ALA A 329 7.25 -8.34 21.83
CA ALA A 329 8.14 -7.47 22.57
C ALA A 329 8.88 -8.18 23.71
N ASN A 330 8.30 -9.27 24.24
CA ASN A 330 8.83 -9.99 25.43
C ASN A 330 9.35 -11.41 25.13
N GLN A 331 9.36 -11.83 23.85
CA GLN A 331 9.85 -13.14 23.45
C GLN A 331 10.81 -13.00 22.25
N PRO A 332 11.82 -13.89 22.10
CA PRO A 332 12.63 -13.93 20.89
C PRO A 332 11.75 -14.15 19.66
N VAL A 333 11.96 -13.37 18.59
CA VAL A 333 11.16 -13.47 17.34
C VAL A 333 11.36 -14.85 16.67
N GLU A 334 12.52 -15.46 16.89
CA GLU A 334 12.87 -16.81 16.42
C GLU A 334 11.94 -17.90 16.97
N HIS A 335 11.29 -17.68 18.13
CA HIS A 335 10.30 -18.62 18.69
C HIS A 335 9.07 -18.78 17.79
N PHE A 336 8.83 -17.84 16.89
CA PHE A 336 7.72 -17.88 15.94
C PHE A 336 8.09 -18.50 14.59
N ILE A 337 9.36 -18.92 14.40
CA ILE A 337 9.80 -19.63 13.19
C ILE A 337 9.23 -21.05 13.20
N ALA A 338 8.71 -21.51 12.06
CA ALA A 338 8.26 -22.89 11.91
C ALA A 338 9.41 -23.88 12.15
N THR A 339 9.16 -24.92 12.93
CA THR A 339 10.12 -26.03 13.09
C THR A 339 10.16 -26.89 11.83
N GLU A 340 11.33 -27.52 11.52
CA GLU A 340 11.49 -28.37 10.33
C GLU A 340 10.42 -29.46 10.21
N ASN A 341 9.95 -30.02 11.33
CA ASN A 341 8.88 -31.03 11.36
C ASN A 341 7.51 -30.51 10.92
N GLU A 342 7.29 -29.21 10.86
CA GLU A 342 6.04 -28.60 10.39
C GLU A 342 6.12 -28.19 8.90
N MET A 343 7.33 -28.11 8.33
CA MET A 343 7.53 -27.79 6.93
C MET A 343 7.35 -29.00 6.00
N GLU A 344 7.56 -30.22 6.50
CA GLU A 344 7.45 -31.47 5.72
C GLU A 344 6.05 -32.10 5.65
N LYS A 345 5.07 -31.55 6.37
CA LYS A 345 3.69 -32.08 6.44
C LYS A 345 2.71 -31.46 5.44
N LYS A 346 3.19 -31.09 4.26
CA LYS A 346 2.27 -30.70 3.16
C LYS A 346 2.61 -31.39 1.87
#